data_bbe9cb728b8a0f150118b09890979faf
#
_entry.id   bbe9cb728b8a0f150118b09890979faf
#
_cell.length_a   1.000
_cell.length_b   1.000
_cell.length_c   1.000
_cell.angle_alpha   90.00
_cell.angle_beta   90.00
_cell.angle_gamma   90.00
#
_symmetry.space_group_name_H-M   'P 1'
#
loop_
_entity.id
_entity.type
_entity.pdbx_description
1 polymer ?
#
loop_
_entity_poly.entity_id
_entity_poly.type
_entity_poly.pdbx_seq_one_letter_code
_entity_poly.pdbx_strand_id
1 'polypeptide(L)'
;MASEPQTSAASAPRPVEQKRADEPFLSSMPANASNWISVWRRNYLVWKKLAIASMFGNLADPMIYLFGLGLGLGLMVGHVDGVSYIAFLAAGTVASSVMMSASFEAMYSGFSRMHVQRTWEAIMHTPLTLGDIVLAEIIWAASKSVLSGVAIMLVAGVLGYASFPSMLYALPVIVLTGLAFSSTAMIVTALAPSYDFFMFYQTLALTPMLLLSGVFFPLTQLPALAQHVSLLLPLSHAVALIRPAMLDRPPEHVVLHVAVLLAYAIVPFFLCAILFRRRMMR
;
A
#
# COMPACT_ATOMS: atom_id res chain seq x y z
N MET A 1 32.87 51.67 -16.58
CA MET A 1 32.54 50.95 -15.33
C MET A 1 31.87 49.66 -15.71
N ALA A 2 32.66 48.58 -15.72
CA ALA A 2 32.22 47.22 -16.07
C ALA A 2 31.81 46.53 -14.79
N SER A 3 30.56 46.09 -14.71
CA SER A 3 30.04 45.27 -13.61
C SER A 3 30.51 43.83 -13.75
N GLU A 4 31.33 43.36 -12.82
CA GLU A 4 31.71 41.94 -12.69
C GLU A 4 30.47 41.06 -12.43
N PRO A 5 30.38 39.89 -13.06
CA PRO A 5 29.37 38.91 -12.74
C PRO A 5 29.70 38.24 -11.39
N GLN A 6 28.84 38.39 -10.40
CA GLN A 6 28.91 37.61 -9.16
C GLN A 6 28.68 36.12 -9.49
N THR A 7 29.76 35.36 -9.52
CA THR A 7 29.74 33.90 -9.48
C THR A 7 29.12 33.47 -8.16
N SER A 8 27.88 32.93 -8.23
CA SER A 8 27.25 32.24 -7.12
C SER A 8 28.13 31.06 -6.70
N ALA A 9 28.90 31.24 -5.63
CA ALA A 9 29.63 30.16 -5.00
C ALA A 9 28.60 29.18 -4.44
N ALA A 10 28.51 28.00 -5.04
CA ALA A 10 27.80 26.86 -4.47
C ALA A 10 28.35 26.63 -3.07
N SER A 11 27.52 26.85 -2.04
CA SER A 11 27.92 26.70 -0.66
C SER A 11 28.39 25.25 -0.42
N ALA A 12 29.63 25.09 0.10
CA ALA A 12 30.14 23.79 0.49
C ALA A 12 29.17 23.11 1.45
N PRO A 13 28.92 21.80 1.34
CA PRO A 13 27.99 21.08 2.20
C PRO A 13 28.38 21.27 3.68
N ARG A 14 27.38 21.53 4.52
CA ARG A 14 27.60 21.76 5.94
C ARG A 14 28.23 20.51 6.59
N PRO A 15 29.12 20.66 7.60
CA PRO A 15 29.86 19.54 8.19
C PRO A 15 28.99 18.37 8.68
N VAL A 16 27.74 18.64 9.07
CA VAL A 16 26.76 17.63 9.52
C VAL A 16 26.23 16.78 8.37
N GLU A 17 26.07 17.35 7.17
CA GLU A 17 25.59 16.63 5.97
C GLU A 17 26.68 15.71 5.43
N GLN A 18 27.92 16.17 5.44
CA GLN A 18 29.09 15.38 5.00
C GLN A 18 29.31 14.16 5.90
N LYS A 19 29.17 14.33 7.24
CA LYS A 19 29.32 13.25 8.20
C LYS A 19 28.26 12.14 8.05
N ARG A 20 27.03 12.48 7.65
CA ARG A 20 25.96 11.50 7.38
C ARG A 20 26.12 10.75 6.05
N ALA A 21 26.74 11.35 5.05
CA ALA A 21 27.02 10.70 3.78
C ALA A 21 28.04 9.55 3.92
N ASP A 22 28.98 9.69 4.84
CA ASP A 22 30.06 8.72 5.09
C ASP A 22 29.66 7.59 6.07
N GLU A 23 28.48 7.69 6.73
CA GLU A 23 28.01 6.65 7.63
C GLU A 23 27.61 5.36 6.87
N PRO A 24 27.90 4.16 7.42
CA PRO A 24 27.51 2.91 6.77
C PRO A 24 25.98 2.80 6.62
N PHE A 25 25.50 2.05 5.61
CA PHE A 25 24.08 1.88 5.34
C PHE A 25 23.26 1.42 6.57
N LEU A 26 23.86 0.60 7.42
CA LEU A 26 23.26 0.08 8.65
C LEU A 26 22.88 1.18 9.65
N SER A 27 23.59 2.31 9.69
CA SER A 27 23.23 3.44 10.57
C SER A 27 21.97 4.18 10.12
N SER A 28 21.55 3.99 8.85
CA SER A 28 20.32 4.55 8.31
C SER A 28 19.11 3.64 8.54
N MET A 29 19.29 2.41 9.01
CA MET A 29 18.23 1.48 9.36
C MET A 29 17.55 1.89 10.67
N PRO A 30 16.33 1.38 10.96
CA PRO A 30 15.66 1.66 12.24
C PRO A 30 16.57 1.37 13.43
N ALA A 31 16.84 2.40 14.24
CA ALA A 31 17.76 2.28 15.37
C ALA A 31 17.14 1.52 16.55
N ASN A 32 15.83 1.68 16.74
CA ASN A 32 15.05 0.99 17.76
C ASN A 32 13.71 0.54 17.22
N ALA A 33 13.21 -0.59 17.73
CA ALA A 33 11.93 -1.17 17.31
C ALA A 33 10.70 -0.29 17.60
N SER A 34 10.82 0.78 18.37
CA SER A 34 9.72 1.66 18.78
C SER A 34 9.78 3.08 18.21
N ASN A 35 10.88 3.49 17.61
CA ASN A 35 11.08 4.88 17.14
C ASN A 35 10.04 5.30 16.07
N TRP A 36 9.65 4.38 15.19
CA TRP A 36 8.64 4.61 14.17
C TRP A 36 7.28 5.04 14.77
N ILE A 37 6.98 4.67 16.03
CA ILE A 37 5.70 4.99 16.68
C ILE A 37 5.49 6.50 16.78
N SER A 38 6.54 7.27 17.02
CA SER A 38 6.47 8.74 17.13
C SER A 38 5.99 9.38 15.82
N VAL A 39 6.53 8.93 14.69
CA VAL A 39 6.17 9.42 13.35
C VAL A 39 4.78 8.94 12.98
N TRP A 40 4.46 7.67 13.23
CA TRP A 40 3.12 7.11 13.02
C TRP A 40 2.06 7.88 13.81
N ARG A 41 2.30 8.14 15.11
CA ARG A 41 1.39 8.90 15.98
C ARG A 41 1.15 10.32 15.45
N ARG A 42 2.20 10.97 14.95
CA ARG A 42 2.07 12.28 14.31
C ARG A 42 1.14 12.20 13.10
N ASN A 43 1.36 11.25 12.21
CA ASN A 43 0.52 11.06 11.02
C ASN A 43 -0.94 10.78 11.40
N TYR A 44 -1.18 9.95 12.42
CA TYR A 44 -2.51 9.69 12.97
C TYR A 44 -3.18 10.96 13.51
N LEU A 45 -2.46 11.79 14.29
CA LEU A 45 -3.02 13.02 14.87
C LEU A 45 -3.40 14.06 13.82
N VAL A 46 -2.68 14.11 12.71
CA VAL A 46 -3.02 14.97 11.57
C VAL A 46 -4.25 14.41 10.84
N TRP A 47 -4.23 13.12 10.51
CA TRP A 47 -5.28 12.46 9.75
C TRP A 47 -6.62 12.43 10.48
N LYS A 48 -6.65 12.21 11.80
CA LYS A 48 -7.92 12.11 12.55
C LYS A 48 -8.84 13.32 12.40
N LYS A 49 -8.28 14.49 12.08
CA LYS A 49 -9.06 15.71 11.82
C LYS A 49 -9.88 15.63 10.53
N LEU A 50 -9.43 14.81 9.58
CA LEU A 50 -10.06 14.58 8.27
C LEU A 50 -10.50 13.13 8.09
N ALA A 51 -10.55 12.34 9.17
CA ALA A 51 -10.77 10.90 9.13
C ALA A 51 -12.07 10.53 8.40
N ILE A 52 -13.17 11.20 8.71
CA ILE A 52 -14.49 10.95 8.10
C ILE A 52 -14.43 11.15 6.58
N ALA A 53 -13.95 12.30 6.12
CA ALA A 53 -13.85 12.59 4.69
C ALA A 53 -12.89 11.62 3.97
N SER A 54 -11.76 11.27 4.62
CA SER A 54 -10.79 10.31 4.08
C SER A 54 -11.37 8.88 3.98
N MET A 55 -12.17 8.45 4.96
CA MET A 55 -12.82 7.13 4.94
C MET A 55 -13.86 7.05 3.83
N PHE A 56 -14.72 8.06 3.69
CA PHE A 56 -15.71 8.10 2.60
C PHE A 56 -15.03 8.08 1.22
N GLY A 57 -13.97 8.85 1.03
CA GLY A 57 -13.21 8.86 -0.22
C GLY A 57 -12.64 7.47 -0.57
N ASN A 58 -12.07 6.77 0.42
CA ASN A 58 -11.49 5.44 0.20
C ASN A 58 -12.53 4.33 -0.01
N LEU A 59 -13.78 4.53 0.45
CA LEU A 59 -14.86 3.56 0.31
C LEU A 59 -15.64 3.73 -0.99
N ALA A 60 -15.66 4.91 -1.59
CA ALA A 60 -16.50 5.23 -2.73
C ALA A 60 -16.25 4.28 -3.91
N ASP A 61 -15.02 4.18 -4.39
CA ASP A 61 -14.68 3.33 -5.53
C ASP A 61 -15.01 1.84 -5.31
N PRO A 62 -14.56 1.21 -4.20
CA PRO A 62 -14.91 -0.19 -3.93
C PRO A 62 -16.43 -0.43 -3.80
N MET A 63 -17.16 0.53 -3.23
CA MET A 63 -18.64 0.42 -3.15
C MET A 63 -19.29 0.51 -4.53
N ILE A 64 -18.80 1.39 -5.39
CA ILE A 64 -19.29 1.48 -6.77
C ILE A 64 -19.06 0.16 -7.52
N TYR A 65 -17.88 -0.46 -7.36
CA TYR A 65 -17.62 -1.78 -7.94
C TYR A 65 -18.50 -2.86 -7.34
N LEU A 66 -18.63 -2.90 -6.01
CA LEU A 66 -19.42 -3.91 -5.33
C LEU A 66 -20.91 -3.83 -5.72
N PHE A 67 -21.50 -2.66 -5.68
CA PHE A 67 -22.92 -2.51 -6.03
C PHE A 67 -23.15 -2.43 -7.54
N GLY A 68 -22.32 -1.69 -8.29
CA GLY A 68 -22.48 -1.53 -9.72
C GLY A 68 -22.28 -2.85 -10.48
N LEU A 69 -21.13 -3.50 -10.28
CA LEU A 69 -20.86 -4.80 -10.91
C LEU A 69 -21.56 -5.94 -10.16
N GLY A 70 -21.56 -5.94 -8.84
CA GLY A 70 -22.13 -7.01 -8.03
C GLY A 70 -23.64 -7.20 -8.24
N LEU A 71 -24.41 -6.13 -8.28
CA LEU A 71 -25.84 -6.19 -8.59
C LEU A 71 -26.09 -6.25 -10.09
N GLY A 72 -25.39 -5.43 -10.88
CA GLY A 72 -25.60 -5.37 -12.33
C GLY A 72 -25.24 -6.67 -13.04
N LEU A 73 -24.00 -7.13 -12.90
CA LEU A 73 -23.58 -8.41 -13.49
C LEU A 73 -24.06 -9.61 -12.69
N GLY A 74 -24.32 -9.47 -11.39
CA GLY A 74 -24.81 -10.55 -10.56
C GLY A 74 -26.12 -11.16 -11.03
N LEU A 75 -27.02 -10.34 -11.62
CA LEU A 75 -28.27 -10.82 -12.22
C LEU A 75 -28.02 -11.67 -13.49
N MET A 76 -26.93 -11.42 -14.22
CA MET A 76 -26.60 -12.14 -15.45
C MET A 76 -25.76 -13.39 -15.16
N VAL A 77 -24.77 -13.26 -14.27
CA VAL A 77 -23.79 -14.31 -13.95
C VAL A 77 -24.36 -15.31 -12.95
N GLY A 78 -25.17 -14.85 -12.01
CA GLY A 78 -25.77 -15.65 -10.95
C GLY A 78 -24.75 -16.14 -9.92
N HIS A 79 -24.14 -17.30 -10.14
CA HIS A 79 -23.19 -17.94 -9.22
C HIS A 79 -21.82 -18.17 -9.87
N VAL A 80 -20.77 -17.99 -9.06
CA VAL A 80 -19.37 -18.24 -9.41
C VAL A 80 -18.75 -19.05 -8.28
N ASP A 81 -18.10 -20.18 -8.60
CA ASP A 81 -17.50 -21.10 -7.63
C ASP A 81 -18.46 -21.52 -6.48
N GLY A 82 -19.76 -21.65 -6.81
CA GLY A 82 -20.79 -22.10 -5.87
C GLY A 82 -21.27 -21.03 -4.87
N VAL A 83 -20.90 -19.76 -5.06
CA VAL A 83 -21.39 -18.62 -4.28
C VAL A 83 -22.03 -17.58 -5.18
N SER A 84 -22.87 -16.69 -4.65
CA SER A 84 -23.42 -15.59 -5.44
C SER A 84 -22.27 -14.70 -5.96
N TYR A 85 -22.42 -14.17 -7.18
CA TYR A 85 -21.40 -13.32 -7.78
C TYR A 85 -21.04 -12.11 -6.90
N ILE A 86 -22.02 -11.52 -6.23
CA ILE A 86 -21.78 -10.39 -5.34
C ILE A 86 -20.95 -10.79 -4.10
N ALA A 87 -21.12 -11.98 -3.54
CA ALA A 87 -20.29 -12.47 -2.44
C ALA A 87 -18.85 -12.75 -2.92
N PHE A 88 -18.71 -13.34 -4.13
CA PHE A 88 -17.42 -13.54 -4.78
C PHE A 88 -16.69 -12.20 -4.99
N LEU A 89 -17.40 -11.20 -5.50
CA LEU A 89 -16.88 -9.87 -5.78
C LEU A 89 -16.54 -9.11 -4.48
N ALA A 90 -17.37 -9.23 -3.44
CA ALA A 90 -17.15 -8.56 -2.16
C ALA A 90 -15.78 -8.93 -1.55
N ALA A 91 -15.44 -10.22 -1.55
CA ALA A 91 -14.14 -10.66 -1.06
C ALA A 91 -12.96 -10.15 -1.90
N GLY A 92 -13.10 -10.10 -3.21
CA GLY A 92 -12.12 -9.51 -4.12
C GLY A 92 -11.96 -8.00 -3.91
N THR A 93 -13.08 -7.29 -3.70
CA THR A 93 -13.06 -5.83 -3.45
C THR A 93 -12.41 -5.46 -2.13
N VAL A 94 -12.48 -6.30 -1.08
CA VAL A 94 -11.70 -6.09 0.15
C VAL A 94 -10.20 -6.05 -0.16
N ALA A 95 -9.68 -7.06 -0.86
CA ALA A 95 -8.26 -7.14 -1.21
C ALA A 95 -7.81 -5.95 -2.08
N SER A 96 -8.59 -5.61 -3.12
CA SER A 96 -8.27 -4.49 -4.01
C SER A 96 -8.37 -3.13 -3.33
N SER A 97 -9.30 -2.94 -2.41
CA SER A 97 -9.40 -1.72 -1.62
C SER A 97 -8.18 -1.51 -0.72
N VAL A 98 -7.69 -2.58 -0.08
CA VAL A 98 -6.46 -2.54 0.72
C VAL A 98 -5.26 -2.17 -0.17
N MET A 99 -5.12 -2.79 -1.34
CA MET A 99 -4.08 -2.47 -2.32
C MET A 99 -4.11 -1.00 -2.72
N MET A 100 -5.28 -0.50 -3.15
CA MET A 100 -5.43 0.89 -3.61
C MET A 100 -5.18 1.89 -2.48
N SER A 101 -5.79 1.69 -1.32
CA SER A 101 -5.63 2.59 -0.17
C SER A 101 -4.18 2.64 0.33
N ALA A 102 -3.49 1.49 0.46
CA ALA A 102 -2.09 1.41 0.85
C ALA A 102 -1.18 2.12 -0.16
N SER A 103 -1.39 1.84 -1.45
CA SER A 103 -0.58 2.42 -2.54
C SER A 103 -0.77 3.94 -2.63
N PHE A 104 -2.01 4.43 -2.61
CA PHE A 104 -2.28 5.87 -2.69
C PHE A 104 -1.74 6.63 -1.48
N GLU A 105 -1.91 6.10 -0.27
CA GLU A 105 -1.36 6.77 0.92
C GLU A 105 0.16 6.83 0.87
N ALA A 106 0.84 5.74 0.50
CA ALA A 106 2.28 5.70 0.40
C ALA A 106 2.80 6.64 -0.71
N MET A 107 2.15 6.69 -1.87
CA MET A 107 2.56 7.54 -2.99
C MET A 107 2.22 9.00 -2.74
N TYR A 108 0.92 9.35 -2.72
CA TYR A 108 0.51 10.75 -2.71
C TYR A 108 0.79 11.43 -1.38
N SER A 109 0.37 10.83 -0.27
CA SER A 109 0.56 11.43 1.05
C SER A 109 2.01 11.33 1.52
N GLY A 110 2.68 10.20 1.28
CA GLY A 110 4.10 10.00 1.57
C GLY A 110 4.99 10.98 0.82
N PHE A 111 4.77 11.13 -0.49
CA PHE A 111 5.50 12.10 -1.32
C PHE A 111 5.24 13.54 -0.88
N SER A 112 3.99 13.88 -0.56
CA SER A 112 3.64 15.20 -0.03
C SER A 112 4.42 15.53 1.24
N ARG A 113 4.46 14.60 2.20
CA ARG A 113 5.21 14.77 3.46
C ARG A 113 6.72 14.91 3.24
N MET A 114 7.26 14.18 2.29
CA MET A 114 8.68 14.23 1.95
C MET A 114 9.04 15.52 1.17
N HIS A 115 8.34 15.79 0.08
CA HIS A 115 8.77 16.76 -0.93
C HIS A 115 8.13 18.14 -0.78
N VAL A 116 6.81 18.20 -0.51
CA VAL A 116 6.07 19.46 -0.42
C VAL A 116 6.14 20.05 0.98
N GLN A 117 5.83 19.26 1.98
CA GLN A 117 5.81 19.71 3.39
C GLN A 117 7.19 19.68 4.04
N ARG A 118 8.18 19.01 3.42
CA ARG A 118 9.54 18.78 3.94
C ARG A 118 9.58 18.27 5.38
N THR A 119 8.55 17.52 5.74
CA THR A 119 8.40 17.00 7.10
C THR A 119 9.50 16.01 7.46
N TRP A 120 9.95 15.22 6.48
CA TRP A 120 11.02 14.25 6.69
C TRP A 120 12.34 14.93 7.04
N GLU A 121 12.67 16.06 6.38
CA GLU A 121 13.85 16.86 6.70
C GLU A 121 13.78 17.35 8.17
N ALA A 122 12.63 17.88 8.59
CA ALA A 122 12.43 18.35 9.95
C ALA A 122 12.59 17.20 10.98
N ILE A 123 12.08 16.00 10.70
CA ILE A 123 12.21 14.84 11.58
C ILE A 123 13.66 14.36 11.63
N MET A 124 14.42 14.41 10.54
CA MET A 124 15.84 14.03 10.54
C MET A 124 16.73 14.96 11.36
N HIS A 125 16.28 16.12 11.79
CA HIS A 125 16.99 16.92 12.79
C HIS A 125 16.81 16.41 14.23
N THR A 126 15.98 15.40 14.44
CA THR A 126 15.82 14.67 15.71
C THR A 126 16.70 13.40 15.71
N PRO A 127 16.83 12.65 16.82
CA PRO A 127 17.62 11.40 16.85
C PRO A 127 16.97 10.22 16.11
N LEU A 128 16.00 10.47 15.22
CA LEU A 128 15.37 9.46 14.37
C LEU A 128 16.19 9.22 13.10
N THR A 129 16.24 7.96 12.66
CA THR A 129 16.90 7.57 11.42
C THR A 129 15.95 7.67 10.22
N LEU A 130 16.50 7.71 9.02
CA LEU A 130 15.70 7.64 7.77
C LEU A 130 14.88 6.34 7.71
N GLY A 131 15.45 5.23 8.20
CA GLY A 131 14.74 3.95 8.28
C GLY A 131 13.54 3.98 9.22
N ASP A 132 13.64 4.70 10.36
CA ASP A 132 12.50 4.89 11.26
C ASP A 132 11.37 5.64 10.58
N ILE A 133 11.69 6.66 9.77
CA ILE A 133 10.70 7.44 9.00
C ILE A 133 10.04 6.56 7.94
N VAL A 134 10.83 5.86 7.12
CA VAL A 134 10.32 4.99 6.05
C VAL A 134 9.43 3.87 6.63
N LEU A 135 9.87 3.24 7.71
CA LEU A 135 9.08 2.21 8.40
C LEU A 135 7.75 2.78 8.92
N ALA A 136 7.78 3.96 9.53
CA ALA A 136 6.59 4.62 10.04
C ALA A 136 5.59 4.97 8.93
N GLU A 137 6.08 5.43 7.78
CA GLU A 137 5.25 5.74 6.62
C GLU A 137 4.59 4.49 6.02
N ILE A 138 5.33 3.39 5.92
CA ILE A 138 4.80 2.09 5.47
C ILE A 138 3.72 1.59 6.43
N ILE A 139 3.99 1.57 7.74
CA ILE A 139 3.02 1.13 8.74
C ILE A 139 1.81 2.06 8.78
N TRP A 140 2.00 3.36 8.58
CA TRP A 140 0.91 4.32 8.50
C TRP A 140 -0.01 4.05 7.30
N ALA A 141 0.55 3.88 6.11
CA ALA A 141 -0.20 3.57 4.90
C ALA A 141 -0.93 2.21 5.02
N ALA A 142 -0.27 1.20 5.58
CA ALA A 142 -0.90 -0.08 5.90
C ALA A 142 -2.05 0.07 6.90
N SER A 143 -1.88 0.86 7.98
CA SER A 143 -2.94 1.11 8.96
C SER A 143 -4.19 1.73 8.34
N LYS A 144 -4.03 2.71 7.43
CA LYS A 144 -5.15 3.30 6.68
C LYS A 144 -5.82 2.30 5.75
N SER A 145 -5.04 1.47 5.07
CA SER A 145 -5.59 0.46 4.16
C SER A 145 -6.36 -0.63 4.90
N VAL A 146 -5.93 -0.99 6.13
CA VAL A 146 -6.69 -1.89 7.01
C VAL A 146 -8.05 -1.32 7.33
N LEU A 147 -8.15 -0.03 7.66
CA LEU A 147 -9.45 0.63 7.89
C LEU A 147 -10.36 0.54 6.66
N SER A 148 -9.81 0.75 5.47
CA SER A 148 -10.56 0.64 4.21
C SER A 148 -11.05 -0.79 3.97
N GLY A 149 -10.18 -1.80 4.09
CA GLY A 149 -10.53 -3.20 3.92
C GLY A 149 -11.58 -3.68 4.94
N VAL A 150 -11.38 -3.34 6.22
CA VAL A 150 -12.33 -3.67 7.29
C VAL A 150 -13.69 -3.03 7.05
N ALA A 151 -13.75 -1.77 6.61
CA ALA A 151 -15.00 -1.10 6.35
C ALA A 151 -15.82 -1.80 5.25
N ILE A 152 -15.18 -2.20 4.14
CA ILE A 152 -15.84 -2.95 3.07
C ILE A 152 -16.25 -4.35 3.55
N MET A 153 -15.39 -5.00 4.30
CA MET A 153 -15.67 -6.31 4.89
C MET A 153 -16.90 -6.25 5.82
N LEU A 154 -17.03 -5.20 6.65
CA LEU A 154 -18.19 -4.98 7.50
C LEU A 154 -19.47 -4.74 6.68
N VAL A 155 -19.38 -3.96 5.60
CA VAL A 155 -20.52 -3.77 4.68
C VAL A 155 -20.96 -5.10 4.08
N ALA A 156 -20.01 -5.93 3.62
CA ALA A 156 -20.29 -7.26 3.08
C ALA A 156 -20.96 -8.17 4.12
N GLY A 157 -20.54 -8.09 5.39
CA GLY A 157 -21.13 -8.84 6.49
C GLY A 157 -22.55 -8.41 6.85
N VAL A 158 -22.80 -7.10 6.94
CA VAL A 158 -24.14 -6.55 7.20
C VAL A 158 -25.12 -6.94 6.10
N LEU A 159 -24.65 -7.00 4.85
CA LEU A 159 -25.44 -7.41 3.69
C LEU A 159 -25.61 -8.94 3.57
N GLY A 160 -24.99 -9.73 4.46
CA GLY A 160 -25.08 -11.19 4.45
C GLY A 160 -24.20 -11.89 3.40
N TYR A 161 -23.24 -11.19 2.82
CA TYR A 161 -22.30 -11.76 1.83
C TYR A 161 -21.04 -12.35 2.46
N ALA A 162 -20.85 -12.20 3.76
CA ALA A 162 -19.74 -12.77 4.50
C ALA A 162 -20.15 -13.06 5.95
N SER A 163 -19.55 -14.09 6.56
CA SER A 163 -19.79 -14.48 7.95
C SER A 163 -18.91 -13.64 8.90
N PHE A 164 -19.48 -13.06 9.95
CA PHE A 164 -18.70 -12.27 10.92
C PHE A 164 -17.57 -13.05 11.60
N PRO A 165 -17.76 -14.32 12.06
CA PRO A 165 -16.66 -15.08 12.62
C PRO A 165 -15.51 -15.32 11.63
N SER A 166 -15.83 -15.60 10.37
CA SER A 166 -14.85 -15.88 9.32
C SER A 166 -14.05 -14.64 8.93
N MET A 167 -14.62 -13.45 9.07
CA MET A 167 -13.91 -12.19 8.82
C MET A 167 -12.69 -12.00 9.72
N LEU A 168 -12.68 -12.54 10.94
CA LEU A 168 -11.53 -12.44 11.85
C LEU A 168 -10.28 -13.13 11.25
N TYR A 169 -10.46 -14.19 10.48
CA TYR A 169 -9.35 -14.86 9.78
C TYR A 169 -8.79 -14.05 8.60
N ALA A 170 -9.59 -13.15 8.03
CA ALA A 170 -9.13 -12.27 6.96
C ALA A 170 -8.29 -11.08 7.49
N LEU A 171 -8.45 -10.66 8.75
CA LEU A 171 -7.76 -9.49 9.31
C LEU A 171 -6.22 -9.57 9.22
N PRO A 172 -5.55 -10.67 9.61
CA PRO A 172 -4.10 -10.77 9.48
C PRO A 172 -3.64 -10.63 8.02
N VAL A 173 -4.41 -11.20 7.09
CA VAL A 173 -4.12 -11.12 5.66
C VAL A 173 -4.29 -9.70 5.14
N ILE A 174 -5.33 -8.99 5.57
CA ILE A 174 -5.55 -7.57 5.25
C ILE A 174 -4.36 -6.71 5.73
N VAL A 175 -3.89 -6.93 6.96
CA VAL A 175 -2.69 -6.23 7.49
C VAL A 175 -1.46 -6.52 6.63
N LEU A 176 -1.21 -7.79 6.34
CA LEU A 176 -0.06 -8.21 5.54
C LEU A 176 -0.12 -7.65 4.11
N THR A 177 -1.31 -7.66 3.49
CA THR A 177 -1.56 -7.06 2.18
C THR A 177 -1.27 -5.56 2.20
N GLY A 178 -1.75 -4.86 3.23
CA GLY A 178 -1.47 -3.44 3.43
C GLY A 178 0.03 -3.14 3.53
N LEU A 179 0.78 -3.95 4.28
CA LEU A 179 2.24 -3.83 4.38
C LEU A 179 2.95 -4.11 3.05
N ALA A 180 2.54 -5.14 2.32
CA ALA A 180 3.13 -5.49 1.02
C ALA A 180 2.96 -4.35 0.00
N PHE A 181 1.75 -3.81 -0.11
CA PHE A 181 1.47 -2.75 -1.09
C PHE A 181 2.01 -1.38 -0.67
N SER A 182 1.99 -1.04 0.61
CA SER A 182 2.61 0.21 1.09
C SER A 182 4.12 0.19 0.89
N SER A 183 4.80 -0.94 1.16
CA SER A 183 6.23 -1.09 0.93
C SER A 183 6.58 -0.97 -0.55
N THR A 184 5.82 -1.64 -1.43
CA THR A 184 6.04 -1.60 -2.88
C THR A 184 5.79 -0.19 -3.44
N ALA A 185 4.70 0.46 -3.04
CA ALA A 185 4.38 1.83 -3.45
C ALA A 185 5.41 2.85 -2.96
N MET A 186 6.04 2.58 -1.82
CA MET A 186 7.11 3.44 -1.28
C MET A 186 8.37 3.44 -2.15
N ILE A 187 8.66 2.34 -2.88
CA ILE A 187 9.71 2.34 -3.93
C ILE A 187 9.37 3.35 -5.02
N VAL A 188 8.10 3.33 -5.47
CA VAL A 188 7.62 4.27 -6.50
C VAL A 188 7.76 5.71 -6.02
N THR A 189 7.42 5.97 -4.74
CA THR A 189 7.59 7.28 -4.10
C THR A 189 9.05 7.72 -4.05
N ALA A 190 9.98 6.79 -3.78
CA ALA A 190 11.41 7.08 -3.77
C ALA A 190 11.95 7.46 -5.16
N LEU A 191 11.38 6.90 -6.22
CA LEU A 191 11.80 7.14 -7.61
C LEU A 191 11.07 8.31 -8.27
N ALA A 192 9.89 8.68 -7.80
CA ALA A 192 9.03 9.67 -8.44
C ALA A 192 9.65 11.09 -8.41
N PRO A 193 9.79 11.76 -9.56
CA PRO A 193 10.19 13.17 -9.62
C PRO A 193 9.02 14.11 -9.32
N SER A 194 7.79 13.72 -9.65
CA SER A 194 6.56 14.51 -9.50
C SER A 194 5.35 13.61 -9.27
N TYR A 195 4.20 14.22 -8.95
CA TYR A 195 2.93 13.49 -8.79
C TYR A 195 2.48 12.76 -10.06
N ASP A 196 2.80 13.29 -11.24
CA ASP A 196 2.41 12.68 -12.53
C ASP A 196 3.01 11.28 -12.71
N PHE A 197 4.17 11.02 -12.09
CA PHE A 197 4.81 9.71 -12.14
C PHE A 197 3.92 8.60 -11.53
N PHE A 198 3.08 8.93 -10.57
CA PHE A 198 2.19 7.97 -9.92
C PHE A 198 1.09 7.45 -10.85
N MET A 199 0.68 8.25 -11.85
CA MET A 199 -0.29 7.80 -12.85
C MET A 199 0.26 6.63 -13.70
N PHE A 200 1.56 6.62 -13.99
CA PHE A 200 2.18 5.49 -14.70
C PHE A 200 2.09 4.20 -13.85
N TYR A 201 2.43 4.27 -12.57
CA TYR A 201 2.32 3.10 -11.70
C TYR A 201 0.88 2.63 -11.55
N GLN A 202 -0.06 3.55 -11.39
CA GLN A 202 -1.48 3.24 -11.31
C GLN A 202 -1.98 2.54 -12.57
N THR A 203 -1.66 3.09 -13.74
CA THR A 203 -2.18 2.58 -15.03
C THR A 203 -1.45 1.32 -15.49
N LEU A 204 -0.13 1.23 -15.31
CA LEU A 204 0.68 0.13 -15.85
C LEU A 204 0.87 -1.02 -14.86
N ALA A 205 0.72 -0.79 -13.55
CA ALA A 205 0.89 -1.82 -12.53
C ALA A 205 -0.42 -2.14 -11.80
N LEU A 206 -1.05 -1.16 -11.12
CA LEU A 206 -2.21 -1.43 -10.28
C LEU A 206 -3.44 -1.85 -11.09
N THR A 207 -3.73 -1.20 -12.21
CA THR A 207 -4.92 -1.53 -13.03
C THR A 207 -4.83 -2.91 -13.66
N PRO A 208 -3.73 -3.31 -14.33
CA PRO A 208 -3.60 -4.69 -14.81
C PRO A 208 -3.60 -5.72 -13.68
N MET A 209 -2.96 -5.40 -12.55
CA MET A 209 -2.97 -6.28 -11.38
C MET A 209 -4.39 -6.50 -10.86
N LEU A 210 -5.22 -5.45 -10.80
CA LEU A 210 -6.61 -5.54 -10.40
C LEU A 210 -7.41 -6.51 -11.29
N LEU A 211 -7.17 -6.49 -12.61
CA LEU A 211 -7.86 -7.34 -13.57
C LEU A 211 -7.34 -8.79 -13.56
N LEU A 212 -6.02 -8.98 -13.40
CA LEU A 212 -5.38 -10.28 -13.51
C LEU A 212 -5.31 -11.07 -12.20
N SER A 213 -5.74 -10.50 -11.06
CA SER A 213 -5.60 -11.12 -9.74
C SER A 213 -6.85 -11.86 -9.25
N GLY A 214 -7.82 -12.10 -10.11
CA GLY A 214 -9.01 -12.86 -9.74
C GLY A 214 -10.01 -12.08 -8.87
N VAL A 215 -9.93 -10.75 -8.86
CA VAL A 215 -10.87 -9.89 -8.11
C VAL A 215 -12.28 -10.00 -8.68
N PHE A 216 -12.43 -9.84 -9.99
CA PHE A 216 -13.72 -9.75 -10.70
C PHE A 216 -14.22 -11.08 -11.25
N PHE A 217 -13.33 -12.01 -11.58
CA PHE A 217 -13.63 -13.31 -12.14
C PHE A 217 -12.59 -14.36 -11.72
N PRO A 218 -12.92 -15.65 -11.75
CA PRO A 218 -11.98 -16.71 -11.39
C PRO A 218 -10.74 -16.72 -12.31
N LEU A 219 -9.57 -16.97 -11.73
CA LEU A 219 -8.30 -17.04 -12.49
C LEU A 219 -8.34 -18.15 -13.56
N THR A 220 -9.11 -19.20 -13.36
CA THR A 220 -9.28 -20.33 -14.28
C THR A 220 -9.90 -19.93 -15.62
N GLN A 221 -10.59 -18.78 -15.68
CA GLN A 221 -11.18 -18.24 -16.92
C GLN A 221 -10.18 -17.44 -17.75
N LEU A 222 -9.01 -17.13 -17.20
CA LEU A 222 -7.96 -16.41 -17.91
C LEU A 222 -7.20 -17.34 -18.87
N PRO A 223 -6.62 -16.80 -19.96
CA PRO A 223 -5.65 -17.52 -20.78
C PRO A 223 -4.47 -18.00 -19.95
N ALA A 224 -3.84 -19.13 -20.32
CA ALA A 224 -2.75 -19.75 -19.56
C ALA A 224 -1.60 -18.78 -19.23
N LEU A 225 -1.23 -17.91 -20.18
CA LEU A 225 -0.20 -16.89 -19.94
C LEU A 225 -0.60 -15.94 -18.79
N ALA A 226 -1.85 -15.47 -18.77
CA ALA A 226 -2.33 -14.56 -17.73
C ALA A 226 -2.42 -15.27 -16.36
N GLN A 227 -2.75 -16.56 -16.34
CA GLN A 227 -2.70 -17.36 -15.10
C GLN A 227 -1.28 -17.46 -14.54
N HIS A 228 -0.25 -17.67 -15.37
CA HIS A 228 1.14 -17.67 -14.90
C HIS A 228 1.59 -16.29 -14.41
N VAL A 229 1.20 -15.21 -15.08
CA VAL A 229 1.49 -13.85 -14.64
C VAL A 229 0.81 -13.58 -13.29
N SER A 230 -0.43 -14.04 -13.09
CA SER A 230 -1.16 -13.83 -11.84
C SER A 230 -0.44 -14.42 -10.62
N LEU A 231 0.31 -15.51 -10.79
CA LEU A 231 1.10 -16.13 -9.72
C LEU A 231 2.27 -15.26 -9.22
N LEU A 232 2.67 -14.25 -9.99
CA LEU A 232 3.69 -13.28 -9.57
C LEU A 232 3.08 -12.06 -8.87
N LEU A 233 1.76 -11.86 -8.97
CA LEU A 233 1.09 -10.67 -8.50
C LEU A 233 0.72 -10.79 -7.01
N PRO A 234 1.14 -9.87 -6.13
CA PRO A 234 0.82 -9.95 -4.71
C PRO A 234 -0.68 -9.88 -4.43
N LEU A 235 -1.46 -9.20 -5.27
CA LEU A 235 -2.91 -9.13 -5.12
C LEU A 235 -3.59 -10.49 -5.30
N SER A 236 -3.09 -11.34 -6.21
CA SER A 236 -3.62 -12.70 -6.40
C SER A 236 -3.50 -13.53 -5.13
N HIS A 237 -2.36 -13.42 -4.44
CA HIS A 237 -2.13 -14.11 -3.18
C HIS A 237 -3.00 -13.56 -2.05
N ALA A 238 -3.23 -12.25 -2.02
CA ALA A 238 -4.16 -11.64 -1.07
C ALA A 238 -5.60 -12.12 -1.29
N VAL A 239 -6.07 -12.13 -2.54
CA VAL A 239 -7.41 -12.62 -2.90
C VAL A 239 -7.57 -14.10 -2.58
N ALA A 240 -6.54 -14.93 -2.85
CA ALA A 240 -6.55 -16.37 -2.57
C ALA A 240 -6.66 -16.70 -1.07
N LEU A 241 -6.28 -15.78 -0.19
CA LEU A 241 -6.43 -15.94 1.26
C LEU A 241 -7.69 -15.26 1.81
N ILE A 242 -7.99 -14.03 1.37
CA ILE A 242 -9.12 -13.25 1.88
C ILE A 242 -10.46 -13.86 1.45
N ARG A 243 -10.57 -14.33 0.19
CA ARG A 243 -11.83 -14.87 -0.32
C ARG A 243 -12.29 -16.12 0.43
N PRO A 244 -11.48 -17.18 0.58
CA PRO A 244 -11.88 -18.33 1.38
C PRO A 244 -12.20 -17.96 2.82
N ALA A 245 -11.39 -17.09 3.45
CA ALA A 245 -11.63 -16.62 4.79
C ALA A 245 -12.99 -15.92 4.94
N MET A 246 -13.41 -15.10 3.98
CA MET A 246 -14.73 -14.41 4.04
C MET A 246 -15.91 -15.32 3.72
N LEU A 247 -15.69 -16.36 2.91
CA LEU A 247 -16.74 -17.29 2.46
C LEU A 247 -16.81 -18.57 3.30
N ASP A 248 -16.15 -18.60 4.44
CA ASP A 248 -16.13 -19.74 5.38
C ASP A 248 -15.61 -21.05 4.75
N ARG A 249 -14.56 -20.91 3.93
CA ARG A 249 -13.90 -22.02 3.24
C ARG A 249 -12.44 -22.14 3.71
N PRO A 250 -11.87 -23.35 3.75
CA PRO A 250 -10.47 -23.50 4.06
C PRO A 250 -9.62 -22.89 2.92
N PRO A 251 -8.64 -22.03 3.25
CA PRO A 251 -7.72 -21.52 2.24
C PRO A 251 -6.70 -22.60 1.83
N GLU A 252 -6.39 -22.68 0.54
CA GLU A 252 -5.36 -23.55 0.01
C GLU A 252 -4.00 -22.87 0.02
N HIS A 253 -2.92 -23.65 0.06
CA HIS A 253 -1.52 -23.17 -0.06
C HIS A 253 -1.18 -21.93 0.78
N VAL A 254 -1.70 -21.82 1.99
CA VAL A 254 -1.56 -20.66 2.89
C VAL A 254 -0.12 -20.22 3.05
N VAL A 255 0.79 -21.16 3.27
CA VAL A 255 2.23 -20.88 3.48
C VAL A 255 2.83 -20.18 2.27
N LEU A 256 2.51 -20.62 1.06
CA LEU A 256 2.99 -20.00 -0.18
C LEU A 256 2.49 -18.55 -0.30
N HIS A 257 1.19 -18.36 -0.13
CA HIS A 257 0.58 -17.02 -0.29
C HIS A 257 1.09 -16.03 0.77
N VAL A 258 1.21 -16.47 2.02
CA VAL A 258 1.80 -15.67 3.10
C VAL A 258 3.27 -15.37 2.84
N ALA A 259 4.06 -16.34 2.39
CA ALA A 259 5.48 -16.14 2.08
C ALA A 259 5.69 -15.11 0.97
N VAL A 260 4.87 -15.17 -0.09
CA VAL A 260 4.92 -14.15 -1.18
C VAL A 260 4.56 -12.77 -0.66
N LEU A 261 3.47 -12.63 0.10
CA LEU A 261 3.08 -11.33 0.67
C LEU A 261 4.15 -10.78 1.63
N LEU A 262 4.78 -11.64 2.45
CA LEU A 262 5.90 -11.25 3.30
C LEU A 262 7.11 -10.79 2.47
N ALA A 263 7.42 -11.48 1.39
CA ALA A 263 8.49 -11.07 0.48
C ALA A 263 8.21 -9.67 -0.11
N TYR A 264 6.96 -9.40 -0.52
CA TYR A 264 6.53 -8.09 -1.00
C TYR A 264 6.46 -7.01 0.10
N ALA A 265 6.37 -7.38 1.36
CA ALA A 265 6.48 -6.44 2.47
C ALA A 265 7.94 -6.11 2.82
N ILE A 266 8.79 -7.14 2.90
CA ILE A 266 10.15 -7.04 3.43
C ILE A 266 11.15 -6.55 2.36
N VAL A 267 11.17 -7.18 1.18
CA VAL A 267 12.15 -6.84 0.13
C VAL A 267 12.01 -5.38 -0.33
N PRO A 268 10.79 -4.89 -0.64
CA PRO A 268 10.61 -3.49 -1.00
C PRO A 268 10.96 -2.52 0.14
N PHE A 269 10.76 -2.87 1.41
CA PHE A 269 11.19 -2.04 2.54
C PHE A 269 12.70 -1.73 2.49
N PHE A 270 13.53 -2.75 2.37
CA PHE A 270 14.99 -2.55 2.27
C PHE A 270 15.38 -1.79 1.01
N LEU A 271 14.73 -2.09 -0.12
CA LEU A 271 15.01 -1.44 -1.38
C LEU A 271 14.65 0.06 -1.33
N CYS A 272 13.48 0.42 -0.79
CA CYS A 272 13.08 1.81 -0.68
C CYS A 272 13.97 2.59 0.31
N ALA A 273 14.42 1.97 1.41
CA ALA A 273 15.36 2.59 2.34
C ALA A 273 16.69 2.96 1.65
N ILE A 274 17.20 2.07 0.78
CA ILE A 274 18.39 2.35 -0.04
C ILE A 274 18.14 3.51 -1.01
N LEU A 275 16.99 3.50 -1.70
CA LEU A 275 16.64 4.51 -2.69
C LEU A 275 16.45 5.89 -2.06
N PHE A 276 15.74 5.97 -0.94
CA PHE A 276 15.57 7.24 -0.21
C PHE A 276 16.88 7.78 0.32
N ARG A 277 17.75 6.92 0.84
CA ARG A 277 19.10 7.35 1.24
C ARG A 277 19.85 7.99 0.08
N ARG A 278 19.88 7.34 -1.09
CA ARG A 278 20.54 7.89 -2.29
C ARG A 278 19.92 9.21 -2.75
N ARG A 279 18.60 9.39 -2.58
CA ARG A 279 17.90 10.59 -2.99
C ARG A 279 18.14 11.77 -2.06
N MET A 280 18.17 11.53 -0.74
CA MET A 280 18.28 12.59 0.26
C MET A 280 19.72 13.00 0.59
N MET A 281 20.71 12.23 0.14
CA MET A 281 22.13 12.55 0.32
C MET A 281 22.79 13.09 -0.94
N ARG A 282 22.01 13.31 -2.00
CA ARG A 282 22.42 14.08 -3.21
C ARG A 282 21.97 15.53 -3.05
#